data_5fc8878a6288a58feff7ef6078fc7e09
#
_entry.id   5fc8878a6288a58feff7ef6078fc7e09
#
_cell.length_a   1.000
_cell.length_b   1.000
_cell.length_c   1.000
_cell.angle_alpha   90.00
_cell.angle_beta   90.00
_cell.angle_gamma   90.00
#
_symmetry.space_group_name_H-M   'P 1'
#
loop_
_entity.id
_entity.type
_entity.pdbx_description
1 polymer ?
#
loop_
_entity_poly.entity_id
_entity_poly.type
_entity_poly.pdbx_seq_one_letter_code
_entity_poly.pdbx_strand_id
1 'polypeptide(L)'
;NPSHNREKDDELLSWARSEGITVYHMIGTAKMGSKSDKLAVVNNELKVQGIESLRVADSSIMPAMPSGNTNAPTMMIAEKASDMILSE
;
A
#
# COMPACT_ATOMS: atom_id res chain seq x y z
N ASN A 1 10.80 -14.99 -15.50
CA ASN A 1 9.75 -15.98 -15.79
C ASN A 1 10.28 -17.39 -15.54
N PRO A 2 9.48 -18.26 -14.90
CA PRO A 2 9.86 -19.66 -14.81
C PRO A 2 9.83 -20.32 -16.18
N SER A 3 10.74 -21.27 -16.42
CA SER A 3 10.77 -21.99 -17.68
C SER A 3 9.64 -23.04 -17.76
N HIS A 4 9.37 -23.55 -18.98
CA HIS A 4 8.28 -24.50 -19.22
C HIS A 4 8.36 -25.79 -18.37
N ASN A 5 9.56 -26.18 -17.93
CA ASN A 5 9.75 -27.37 -17.10
C ASN A 5 9.62 -27.09 -15.61
N ARG A 6 9.19 -25.90 -15.20
CA ARG A 6 8.96 -25.53 -13.80
C ARG A 6 7.46 -25.30 -13.53
N GLU A 7 6.63 -26.25 -13.92
CA GLU A 7 5.18 -26.15 -13.81
C GLU A 7 4.60 -26.68 -12.49
N LYS A 8 5.36 -27.49 -11.75
CA LYS A 8 4.92 -28.02 -10.46
C LYS A 8 5.03 -26.96 -9.37
N ASP A 9 4.10 -26.97 -8.41
CA ASP A 9 4.02 -26.01 -7.33
C ASP A 9 5.32 -25.91 -6.51
N ASP A 10 5.93 -27.06 -6.19
CA ASP A 10 7.20 -27.09 -5.44
C ASP A 10 8.36 -26.50 -6.24
N GLU A 11 8.40 -26.74 -7.55
CA GLU A 11 9.40 -26.17 -8.43
C GLU A 11 9.23 -24.66 -8.59
N LEU A 12 7.98 -24.18 -8.74
CA LEU A 12 7.66 -22.76 -8.81
C LEU A 12 8.02 -22.05 -7.52
N LEU A 13 7.73 -22.66 -6.37
CA LEU A 13 8.08 -22.11 -5.08
C LEU A 13 9.58 -22.01 -4.90
N SER A 14 10.33 -23.05 -5.29
CA SER A 14 11.79 -23.03 -5.24
C SER A 14 12.37 -21.94 -6.14
N TRP A 15 11.84 -21.80 -7.36
CA TRP A 15 12.23 -20.74 -8.28
C TRP A 15 11.98 -19.35 -7.68
N ALA A 16 10.78 -19.16 -7.12
CA ALA A 16 10.39 -17.87 -6.53
C ALA A 16 11.32 -17.49 -5.36
N ARG A 17 11.70 -18.46 -4.53
CA ARG A 17 12.60 -18.23 -3.41
C ARG A 17 14.02 -17.86 -3.84
N SER A 18 14.49 -18.41 -4.96
CA SER A 18 15.85 -18.15 -5.45
C SER A 18 15.94 -16.92 -6.34
N GLU A 19 14.88 -16.61 -7.09
CA GLU A 19 14.91 -15.56 -8.13
C GLU A 19 14.02 -14.37 -7.80
N GLY A 20 13.11 -14.53 -6.82
CA GLY A 20 12.18 -13.47 -6.46
C GLY A 20 12.89 -12.30 -5.79
N ILE A 21 12.55 -11.08 -6.22
CA ILE A 21 13.02 -9.84 -5.61
C ILE A 21 11.83 -8.91 -5.42
N THR A 22 12.01 -7.91 -4.55
CA THR A 22 11.02 -6.83 -4.44
C THR A 22 11.12 -5.91 -5.65
N VAL A 23 9.99 -5.36 -6.08
CA VAL A 23 9.95 -4.27 -7.06
C VAL A 23 9.84 -2.91 -6.38
N TYR A 24 10.03 -2.87 -5.07
CA TYR A 24 10.07 -1.67 -4.23
C TYR A 24 8.75 -0.87 -4.21
N HIS A 25 7.63 -1.53 -4.39
CA HIS A 25 6.29 -0.93 -4.30
C HIS A 25 5.61 -1.37 -2.99
N MET A 26 6.04 -0.79 -1.89
CA MET A 26 5.54 -1.12 -0.54
C MET A 26 4.31 -0.30 -0.19
N ILE A 27 3.37 -0.92 0.54
CA ILE A 27 2.15 -0.27 1.01
C ILE A 27 1.81 -0.72 2.43
N GLY A 28 0.87 -0.02 3.06
CA GLY A 28 0.09 -0.56 4.17
C GLY A 28 0.63 -0.36 5.57
N THR A 29 1.82 0.23 5.75
CA THR A 29 2.37 0.42 7.10
C THR A 29 1.62 1.46 7.94
N ALA A 30 0.85 2.34 7.30
CA ALA A 30 -0.03 3.30 7.95
C ALA A 30 -1.45 3.17 7.37
N LYS A 31 -1.98 1.95 7.36
CA LYS A 31 -3.20 1.55 6.66
C LYS A 31 -4.39 2.45 7.00
N MET A 32 -5.13 2.86 5.97
CA MET A 32 -6.39 3.57 6.11
C MET A 32 -7.51 2.61 6.47
N GLY A 33 -8.38 3.02 7.38
CA GLY A 33 -9.55 2.23 7.75
C GLY A 33 -10.46 2.97 8.72
N SER A 34 -11.58 2.34 9.04
CA SER A 34 -12.54 2.89 9.99
C SER A 34 -12.05 2.75 11.44
N LYS A 35 -12.71 3.43 12.37
CA LYS A 35 -12.39 3.31 13.80
C LYS A 35 -12.57 1.89 14.33
N SER A 36 -13.40 1.08 13.69
CA SER A 36 -13.61 -0.32 14.07
C SER A 36 -12.47 -1.24 13.63
N ASP A 37 -11.62 -0.81 12.71
CA ASP A 37 -10.44 -1.57 12.30
C ASP A 37 -9.28 -1.24 13.24
N LYS A 38 -8.93 -2.20 14.09
CA LYS A 38 -7.86 -2.02 15.07
C LYS A 38 -6.48 -1.86 14.46
N LEU A 39 -6.30 -2.25 13.21
CA LEU A 39 -5.03 -2.13 12.51
C LEU A 39 -4.92 -0.84 11.71
N ALA A 40 -6.02 -0.09 11.57
CA ALA A 40 -6.00 1.16 10.82
C ALA A 40 -5.25 2.25 11.59
N VAL A 41 -4.36 2.94 10.89
CA VAL A 41 -3.56 4.03 11.46
C VAL A 41 -4.18 5.39 11.13
N VAL A 42 -4.74 5.55 9.92
CA VAL A 42 -5.38 6.78 9.49
C VAL A 42 -6.84 6.53 9.10
N ASN A 43 -7.66 7.59 9.18
CA ASN A 43 -9.05 7.54 8.73
C ASN A 43 -9.16 7.92 7.25
N ASN A 44 -10.39 8.06 6.74
CA ASN A 44 -10.63 8.38 5.32
C ASN A 44 -10.27 9.82 4.94
N GLU A 45 -9.91 10.64 5.90
CA GLU A 45 -9.35 11.98 5.68
C GLU A 45 -7.84 12.00 5.83
N LEU A 46 -7.22 10.83 5.91
CA LEU A 46 -5.78 10.60 6.09
C LEU A 46 -5.22 11.13 7.42
N LYS A 47 -6.08 11.42 8.38
CA LYS A 47 -5.68 11.87 9.71
C LYS A 47 -5.32 10.67 10.58
N VAL A 48 -4.19 10.77 11.27
CA VAL A 48 -3.74 9.71 12.20
C VAL A 48 -4.72 9.63 13.37
N GLN A 49 -5.23 8.44 13.62
CA GLN A 49 -6.18 8.20 14.70
C GLN A 49 -5.49 8.33 16.05
N GLY A 50 -6.07 9.13 16.93
CA GLY A 50 -5.55 9.36 18.28
C GLY A 50 -4.51 10.47 18.40
N ILE A 51 -4.12 11.11 17.31
CA ILE A 51 -3.17 12.24 17.30
C ILE A 51 -3.79 13.38 16.51
N GLU A 52 -3.82 14.57 17.09
CA GLU A 52 -4.38 15.73 16.42
C GLU A 52 -3.38 16.34 15.43
N SER A 53 -3.90 16.91 14.37
CA SER A 53 -3.15 17.72 13.39
C SER A 53 -2.03 16.96 12.67
N LEU A 54 -2.18 15.65 12.49
CA LEU A 54 -1.21 14.82 11.79
C LEU A 54 -1.91 14.01 10.70
N ARG A 55 -1.37 14.06 9.49
CA ARG A 55 -1.82 13.25 8.35
C ARG A 55 -0.67 12.44 7.77
N VAL A 56 -1.03 11.34 7.10
CA VAL A 56 -0.10 10.56 6.28
C VAL A 56 -0.66 10.51 4.86
N ALA A 57 0.13 10.87 3.87
CA ALA A 57 -0.32 11.03 2.48
C ALA A 57 0.70 10.40 1.51
N ASP A 58 0.94 9.13 1.66
CA ASP A 58 1.80 8.34 0.77
C ASP A 58 1.26 6.93 0.61
N SER A 59 1.99 6.05 -0.07
CA SER A 59 1.55 4.68 -0.33
C SER A 59 1.33 3.84 0.93
N SER A 60 1.88 4.27 2.08
CA SER A 60 1.71 3.53 3.33
C SER A 60 0.26 3.50 3.81
N ILE A 61 -0.61 4.42 3.34
CA ILE A 61 -2.03 4.41 3.72
C ILE A 61 -2.86 3.39 2.94
N MET A 62 -2.34 2.80 1.88
CA MET A 62 -3.10 1.88 1.03
C MET A 62 -3.47 0.62 1.81
N PRO A 63 -4.78 0.29 1.93
CA PRO A 63 -5.20 -0.92 2.66
C PRO A 63 -5.03 -2.20 1.85
N ALA A 64 -4.89 -2.08 0.52
CA ALA A 64 -4.71 -3.21 -0.39
C ALA A 64 -3.81 -2.81 -1.54
N MET A 65 -3.07 -3.78 -2.07
CA MET A 65 -2.16 -3.55 -3.19
C MET A 65 -2.97 -3.25 -4.47
N PRO A 66 -2.66 -2.15 -5.19
CA PRO A 66 -3.27 -1.89 -6.48
C PRO A 66 -2.81 -2.91 -7.54
N SER A 67 -3.53 -2.99 -8.65
CA SER A 67 -3.25 -3.97 -9.71
C SER A 67 -2.04 -3.64 -10.58
N GLY A 68 -1.45 -2.47 -10.39
CA GLY A 68 -0.27 -2.02 -11.15
C GLY A 68 0.76 -1.38 -10.25
N ASN A 69 1.66 -0.60 -10.84
CA ASN A 69 2.66 0.15 -10.08
C ASN A 69 1.99 1.15 -9.13
N THR A 70 2.65 1.43 -8.01
CA THR A 70 2.09 2.29 -6.96
C THR A 70 2.26 3.79 -7.22
N ASN A 71 3.00 4.18 -8.25
CA ASN A 71 3.30 5.60 -8.50
C ASN A 71 2.05 6.45 -8.78
N ALA A 72 1.21 6.03 -9.74
CA ALA A 72 0.00 6.78 -10.08
C ALA A 72 -1.00 6.83 -8.92
N PRO A 73 -1.32 5.71 -8.21
CA PRO A 73 -2.13 5.77 -7.01
C PRO A 73 -1.55 6.66 -5.92
N THR A 74 -0.24 6.67 -5.72
CA THR A 74 0.42 7.53 -4.72
C THR A 74 0.25 9.00 -5.08
N MET A 75 0.40 9.36 -6.35
CA MET A 75 0.16 10.73 -6.81
C MET A 75 -1.30 11.14 -6.60
N MET A 76 -2.25 10.24 -6.85
CA MET A 76 -3.68 10.49 -6.59
C MET A 76 -3.93 10.74 -5.11
N ILE A 77 -3.31 9.95 -4.23
CA ILE A 77 -3.41 10.14 -2.78
C ILE A 77 -2.91 11.53 -2.40
N ALA A 78 -1.77 11.94 -2.93
CA ALA A 78 -1.19 13.25 -2.64
C ALA A 78 -2.08 14.39 -3.13
N GLU A 79 -2.66 14.27 -4.31
CA GLU A 79 -3.61 15.26 -4.86
C GLU A 79 -4.84 15.38 -3.97
N LYS A 80 -5.43 14.26 -3.58
CA LYS A 80 -6.61 14.25 -2.71
C LYS A 80 -6.29 14.82 -1.33
N ALA A 81 -5.13 14.48 -0.78
CA ALA A 81 -4.69 15.00 0.50
C ALA A 81 -4.52 16.53 0.45
N SER A 82 -3.96 17.04 -0.64
CA SER A 82 -3.80 18.49 -0.84
C SER A 82 -5.16 19.19 -0.83
N ASP A 83 -6.15 18.64 -1.51
CA ASP A 83 -7.51 19.20 -1.50
C ASP A 83 -8.11 19.22 -0.10
N MET A 84 -7.96 18.14 0.65
CA MET A 84 -8.45 18.05 2.02
C MET A 84 -7.81 19.10 2.94
N ILE A 85 -6.50 19.28 2.81
CA ILE A 85 -5.76 20.26 3.62
C ILE A 85 -6.20 21.68 3.28
N LEU A 86 -6.33 21.99 1.99
CA LEU A 86 -6.74 23.32 1.54
C LEU A 86 -8.19 23.66 1.87
N SER A 87 -9.01 22.65 2.10
CA SER A 87 -10.43 22.83 2.42
C SER A 87 -10.74 22.95 3.92
N GLU A 88 -9.74 22.83 4.75
CA GLU A 88 -9.90 23.01 6.20
C GLU A 88 -10.15 24.45 6.61
#